data_d4f8f74c4f7aaa8f6ab76d8df9d952a8
#
_entry.id   d4f8f74c4f7aaa8f6ab76d8df9d952a8
#
_cell.length_a   1.000
_cell.length_b   1.000
_cell.length_c   1.000
_cell.angle_alpha   90.00
_cell.angle_beta   90.00
_cell.angle_gamma   90.00
#
_symmetry.space_group_name_H-M   'P 1'
#
loop_
_entity.id
_entity.type
_entity.pdbx_description
1 polymer ?
#
loop_
_entity_poly.entity_id
_entity_poly.type
_entity_poly.pdbx_seq_one_letter_code
_entity_poly.pdbx_strand_id
1 'polypeptide(L)'
;MALNMLEYDRARPEMKTFVVDEVYGIFRKLYADVNKVIEAISPAKDVDGFHVSSAGALMVGQPGFWPCTPYGCMKMLESIGYDLRGKHAVVIGRSNIVGKPMTMLLQSAGATVTICNSKTRDLGWHTRHADIVVVATGKPRMIDGSMIKPGAVVIDVGINRGADGKLCGDVDFDSVIQVASAVTPVPGGVGPMTITMLLMNTLEAAERLVA
;
A
#
# COMPACT_ATOMS: atom_id res chain seq x y z
N MET A 1 -6.60 -9.72 3.99
CA MET A 1 -7.93 -9.99 3.42
C MET A 1 -8.90 -8.95 3.93
N ALA A 2 -8.86 -7.74 3.38
CA ALA A 2 -9.94 -6.79 3.55
C ALA A 2 -10.99 -7.13 2.50
N LEU A 3 -11.76 -8.18 2.73
CA LEU A 3 -12.99 -8.41 2.01
C LEU A 3 -13.84 -7.16 2.20
N ASN A 4 -14.32 -6.61 1.10
CA ASN A 4 -15.22 -5.48 1.08
C ASN A 4 -16.57 -5.94 1.69
N MET A 5 -16.62 -5.99 3.03
CA MET A 5 -17.80 -6.46 3.78
C MET A 5 -19.04 -5.62 3.49
N LEU A 6 -18.86 -4.39 2.94
CA LEU A 6 -19.96 -3.54 2.49
C LEU A 6 -20.66 -4.06 1.22
N GLU A 7 -19.97 -4.82 0.35
CA GLU A 7 -20.60 -5.46 -0.82
C GLU A 7 -21.30 -6.76 -0.44
N TYR A 8 -20.75 -7.53 0.49
CA TYR A 8 -21.39 -8.71 1.05
C TYR A 8 -22.71 -8.34 1.76
N ASP A 9 -22.72 -7.18 2.39
CA ASP A 9 -23.85 -6.62 3.14
C ASP A 9 -25.04 -6.21 2.26
N ARG A 10 -24.80 -5.92 0.97
CA ARG A 10 -25.83 -5.55 0.00
C ARG A 10 -26.50 -6.75 -0.70
N ALA A 11 -25.79 -7.89 -0.77
CA ALA A 11 -26.24 -9.02 -1.59
C ALA A 11 -27.25 -9.94 -0.90
N ARG A 12 -27.30 -9.99 0.44
CA ARG A 12 -28.21 -10.86 1.20
C ARG A 12 -28.60 -10.28 2.55
N PRO A 13 -29.63 -9.42 2.59
CA PRO A 13 -30.06 -8.79 3.86
C PRO A 13 -30.51 -9.78 4.94
N GLU A 14 -31.06 -10.92 4.55
CA GLU A 14 -31.57 -11.95 5.47
C GLU A 14 -30.48 -12.77 6.19
N MET A 15 -29.24 -12.79 5.68
CA MET A 15 -28.11 -13.42 6.35
C MET A 15 -27.38 -12.49 7.35
N LYS A 16 -27.81 -11.23 7.42
CA LYS A 16 -27.19 -10.21 8.29
C LYS A 16 -27.31 -10.50 9.77
N THR A 17 -28.37 -11.17 10.20
CA THR A 17 -28.77 -11.17 11.61
C THR A 17 -28.05 -12.22 12.47
N PHE A 18 -27.57 -13.31 11.92
CA PHE A 18 -27.07 -14.42 12.73
C PHE A 18 -25.53 -14.63 12.70
N VAL A 19 -24.93 -14.51 11.53
CA VAL A 19 -23.49 -14.79 11.37
C VAL A 19 -22.66 -13.53 11.47
N VAL A 20 -23.20 -12.40 10.99
CA VAL A 20 -22.48 -11.13 10.91
C VAL A 20 -22.35 -10.51 12.29
N ASP A 21 -23.39 -10.54 13.15
CA ASP A 21 -23.33 -9.92 14.47
C ASP A 21 -22.45 -10.71 15.44
N GLU A 22 -22.42 -12.04 15.37
CA GLU A 22 -21.49 -12.84 16.16
C GLU A 22 -20.06 -12.72 15.66
N VAL A 23 -19.85 -12.83 14.35
CA VAL A 23 -18.53 -12.63 13.73
C VAL A 23 -18.08 -11.19 13.90
N TYR A 24 -18.96 -10.19 13.78
CA TYR A 24 -18.66 -8.80 14.09
C TYR A 24 -18.42 -8.58 15.58
N GLY A 25 -19.14 -9.27 16.45
CA GLY A 25 -18.92 -9.24 17.91
C GLY A 25 -17.56 -9.84 18.29
N ILE A 26 -17.19 -10.94 17.65
CA ILE A 26 -15.87 -11.58 17.80
C ILE A 26 -14.81 -10.69 17.17
N PHE A 27 -15.01 -10.18 15.97
CA PHE A 27 -14.11 -9.22 15.33
C PHE A 27 -13.99 -7.93 16.15
N ARG A 28 -15.04 -7.33 16.67
CA ARG A 28 -14.93 -6.14 17.54
C ARG A 28 -14.17 -6.43 18.83
N LYS A 29 -14.33 -7.61 19.43
CA LYS A 29 -13.55 -8.01 20.62
C LYS A 29 -12.09 -8.29 20.27
N LEU A 30 -11.80 -8.83 19.09
CA LEU A 30 -10.45 -9.05 18.57
C LEU A 30 -9.82 -7.76 18.04
N TYR A 31 -10.60 -6.87 17.39
CA TYR A 31 -10.15 -5.56 16.87
C TYR A 31 -9.90 -4.52 17.97
N ALA A 32 -10.25 -4.80 19.20
CA ALA A 32 -9.86 -3.92 20.31
C ALA A 32 -8.32 -3.78 20.41
N ASP A 33 -7.57 -4.73 19.82
CA ASP A 33 -6.11 -4.63 19.74
C ASP A 33 -5.58 -5.38 18.51
N VAL A 34 -5.57 -4.70 17.35
CA VAL A 34 -5.06 -5.23 16.09
C VAL A 34 -3.59 -5.69 16.20
N ASN A 35 -2.82 -5.09 17.11
CA ASN A 35 -1.43 -5.49 17.33
C ASN A 35 -1.36 -6.89 17.93
N LYS A 36 -2.24 -7.25 18.87
CA LYS A 36 -2.32 -8.61 19.42
C LYS A 36 -2.70 -9.66 18.38
N VAL A 37 -3.56 -9.29 17.43
CA VAL A 37 -3.91 -10.20 16.33
C VAL A 37 -2.68 -10.42 15.44
N ILE A 38 -1.95 -9.37 15.09
CA ILE A 38 -0.72 -9.45 14.29
C ILE A 38 0.35 -10.27 15.04
N GLU A 39 0.54 -10.03 16.33
CA GLU A 39 1.48 -10.79 17.19
C GLU A 39 1.14 -12.28 17.30
N ALA A 40 -0.13 -12.66 17.16
CA ALA A 40 -0.58 -14.03 17.19
C ALA A 40 -0.38 -14.79 15.87
N ILE A 41 -0.04 -14.09 14.77
CA ILE A 41 0.27 -14.71 13.48
C ILE A 41 1.62 -15.42 13.59
N SER A 42 1.67 -16.70 13.17
CA SER A 42 2.97 -17.37 13.01
C SER A 42 3.81 -16.68 11.94
N PRO A 43 5.06 -16.26 12.22
CA PRO A 43 5.92 -15.61 11.24
C PRO A 43 6.08 -16.37 9.91
N ALA A 44 6.07 -17.71 9.97
CA ALA A 44 6.15 -18.56 8.78
C ALA A 44 4.88 -18.51 7.90
N LYS A 45 3.77 -17.98 8.43
CA LYS A 45 2.47 -17.84 7.75
C LYS A 45 2.07 -16.38 7.55
N ASP A 46 2.93 -15.44 7.88
CA ASP A 46 2.71 -14.00 7.74
C ASP A 46 2.88 -13.56 6.28
N VAL A 47 2.05 -14.07 5.41
CA VAL A 47 2.10 -13.79 3.95
C VAL A 47 1.74 -12.35 3.59
N ASP A 48 1.12 -11.61 4.50
CA ASP A 48 0.88 -10.17 4.37
C ASP A 48 2.11 -9.32 4.76
N GLY A 49 3.09 -9.90 5.48
CA GLY A 49 4.30 -9.21 5.93
C GLY A 49 4.05 -8.17 7.03
N PHE A 50 3.05 -8.39 7.89
CA PHE A 50 2.63 -7.42 8.93
C PHE A 50 3.23 -7.70 10.31
N HIS A 51 3.71 -8.92 10.55
CA HIS A 51 4.31 -9.30 11.82
C HIS A 51 5.62 -8.53 12.08
N VAL A 52 5.91 -8.24 13.33
CA VAL A 52 7.12 -7.50 13.73
C VAL A 52 8.40 -8.17 13.21
N SER A 53 8.46 -9.50 13.18
CA SER A 53 9.60 -10.23 12.61
C SER A 53 9.78 -9.97 11.11
N SER A 54 8.70 -9.91 10.32
CA SER A 54 8.74 -9.59 8.89
C SER A 54 9.19 -8.15 8.67
N ALA A 55 8.65 -7.21 9.47
CA ALA A 55 9.08 -5.80 9.42
C ALA A 55 10.55 -5.63 9.81
N GLY A 56 11.02 -6.36 10.83
CA GLY A 56 12.43 -6.38 11.24
C GLY A 56 13.34 -6.97 10.17
N ALA A 57 12.95 -8.10 9.57
CA ALA A 57 13.68 -8.74 8.48
C ALA A 57 13.83 -7.79 7.28
N LEU A 58 12.73 -7.13 6.87
CA LEU A 58 12.77 -6.12 5.80
C LEU A 58 13.75 -4.98 6.13
N MET A 59 13.74 -4.48 7.36
CA MET A 59 14.59 -3.36 7.77
C MET A 59 16.08 -3.70 7.73
N VAL A 60 16.45 -4.95 8.05
CA VAL A 60 17.87 -5.38 8.11
C VAL A 60 18.29 -6.17 6.86
N GLY A 61 17.44 -6.26 5.83
CA GLY A 61 17.73 -6.96 4.59
C GLY A 61 17.81 -8.49 4.73
N GLN A 62 17.11 -9.07 5.71
CA GLN A 62 17.02 -10.51 5.89
C GLN A 62 15.84 -11.09 5.10
N PRO A 63 15.89 -12.40 4.74
CA PRO A 63 14.77 -13.07 4.10
C PRO A 63 13.49 -12.99 4.95
N GLY A 64 12.36 -12.69 4.31
CA GLY A 64 11.05 -12.58 4.93
C GLY A 64 10.00 -12.26 3.88
N PHE A 65 8.73 -12.22 4.30
CA PHE A 65 7.66 -11.76 3.41
C PHE A 65 7.59 -10.24 3.44
N TRP A 66 7.58 -9.66 2.26
CA TRP A 66 7.39 -8.22 2.12
C TRP A 66 5.89 -7.88 2.15
N PRO A 67 5.49 -6.76 2.76
CA PRO A 67 4.11 -6.32 2.72
C PRO A 67 3.60 -6.21 1.27
N CYS A 68 2.44 -6.84 1.01
CA CYS A 68 1.95 -7.07 -0.35
C CYS A 68 1.79 -5.80 -1.17
N THR A 69 1.25 -4.71 -0.60
CA THR A 69 1.05 -3.44 -1.31
C THR A 69 2.37 -2.78 -1.71
N PRO A 70 3.34 -2.55 -0.81
CA PRO A 70 4.67 -2.06 -1.20
C PRO A 70 5.39 -2.97 -2.19
N TYR A 71 5.27 -4.28 -2.02
CA TYR A 71 5.86 -5.24 -2.96
C TYR A 71 5.26 -5.09 -4.36
N GLY A 72 3.94 -4.97 -4.46
CA GLY A 72 3.25 -4.69 -5.72
C GLY A 72 3.72 -3.39 -6.37
N CYS A 73 3.92 -2.32 -5.59
CA CYS A 73 4.47 -1.06 -6.10
C CYS A 73 5.88 -1.25 -6.69
N MET A 74 6.75 -2.01 -6.02
CA MET A 74 8.09 -2.33 -6.56
C MET A 74 8.00 -3.11 -7.87
N LYS A 75 7.10 -4.09 -7.97
CA LYS A 75 6.88 -4.85 -9.21
C LYS A 75 6.34 -3.99 -10.34
N MET A 76 5.53 -2.98 -10.06
CA MET A 76 5.08 -2.01 -11.07
C MET A 76 6.24 -1.16 -11.58
N LEU A 77 7.14 -0.68 -10.72
CA LEU A 77 8.34 0.05 -11.13
C LEU A 77 9.29 -0.83 -11.97
N GLU A 78 9.48 -2.08 -11.56
CA GLU A 78 10.26 -3.07 -12.30
C GLU A 78 9.67 -3.33 -13.71
N SER A 79 8.33 -3.43 -13.82
CA SER A 79 7.64 -3.73 -15.09
C SER A 79 7.83 -2.66 -16.16
N ILE A 80 8.04 -1.40 -15.76
CA ILE A 80 8.33 -0.30 -16.67
C ILE A 80 9.85 -0.08 -16.85
N GLY A 81 10.70 -0.97 -16.32
CA GLY A 81 12.15 -0.86 -16.41
C GLY A 81 12.74 0.36 -15.68
N TYR A 82 12.07 0.84 -14.62
CA TYR A 82 12.51 2.06 -13.93
C TYR A 82 13.69 1.79 -13.01
N ASP A 83 14.87 2.37 -13.32
CA ASP A 83 16.05 2.26 -12.46
C ASP A 83 15.93 3.20 -11.26
N LEU A 84 15.90 2.60 -10.07
CA LEU A 84 15.75 3.30 -8.78
C LEU A 84 17.07 3.87 -8.24
N ARG A 85 18.20 3.42 -8.72
CA ARG A 85 19.53 3.79 -8.22
C ARG A 85 19.78 5.29 -8.40
N GLY A 86 20.09 5.96 -7.30
CA GLY A 86 20.37 7.40 -7.28
C GLY A 86 19.14 8.29 -7.48
N LYS A 87 17.93 7.73 -7.58
CA LYS A 87 16.68 8.51 -7.67
C LYS A 87 16.25 9.03 -6.32
N HIS A 88 15.60 10.19 -6.31
CA HIS A 88 14.93 10.72 -5.13
C HIS A 88 13.47 10.28 -5.12
N ALA A 89 13.09 9.54 -4.10
CA ALA A 89 11.72 9.09 -3.88
C ALA A 89 11.08 9.80 -2.69
N VAL A 90 9.84 10.24 -2.83
CA VAL A 90 9.01 10.77 -1.74
C VAL A 90 7.86 9.83 -1.48
N VAL A 91 7.77 9.34 -0.25
CA VAL A 91 6.65 8.49 0.22
C VAL A 91 5.77 9.32 1.13
N ILE A 92 4.51 9.53 0.74
CA ILE A 92 3.53 10.30 1.50
C ILE A 92 2.62 9.33 2.25
N GLY A 93 2.83 9.21 3.53
CA GLY A 93 2.19 8.26 4.44
C GLY A 93 3.22 7.49 5.25
N ARG A 94 2.87 7.13 6.50
CA ARG A 94 3.79 6.47 7.44
C ARG A 94 3.17 5.27 8.14
N SER A 95 2.20 4.61 7.50
CA SER A 95 1.58 3.41 8.05
C SER A 95 2.60 2.26 8.13
N ASN A 96 2.39 1.34 9.08
CA ASN A 96 3.24 0.16 9.22
C ASN A 96 3.07 -0.81 8.04
N ILE A 97 1.93 -0.75 7.36
CA ILE A 97 1.58 -1.70 6.29
C ILE A 97 1.94 -1.19 4.88
N VAL A 98 2.14 0.12 4.69
CA VAL A 98 2.49 0.71 3.37
C VAL A 98 3.66 1.67 3.47
N GLY A 99 3.52 2.81 4.16
CA GLY A 99 4.49 3.91 4.06
C GLY A 99 5.88 3.53 4.53
N LYS A 100 6.02 2.95 5.72
CA LYS A 100 7.31 2.51 6.25
C LYS A 100 7.95 1.40 5.41
N PRO A 101 7.27 0.28 5.10
CA PRO A 101 7.87 -0.76 4.27
C PRO A 101 8.19 -0.28 2.85
N MET A 102 7.37 0.58 2.25
CA MET A 102 7.68 1.18 0.94
C MET A 102 8.99 1.97 0.99
N THR A 103 9.21 2.73 2.06
CA THR A 103 10.46 3.47 2.27
C THR A 103 11.66 2.54 2.33
N MET A 104 11.56 1.42 3.05
CA MET A 104 12.62 0.43 3.15
C MET A 104 12.92 -0.26 1.81
N LEU A 105 11.90 -0.65 1.06
CA LEU A 105 12.07 -1.29 -0.25
C LEU A 105 12.73 -0.35 -1.27
N LEU A 106 12.31 0.90 -1.35
CA LEU A 106 12.92 1.90 -2.24
C LEU A 106 14.38 2.18 -1.85
N GLN A 107 14.66 2.30 -0.55
CA GLN A 107 16.03 2.48 -0.04
C GLN A 107 16.92 1.28 -0.39
N SER A 108 16.43 0.05 -0.18
CA SER A 108 17.15 -1.18 -0.51
C SER A 108 17.44 -1.30 -2.02
N ALA A 109 16.59 -0.71 -2.86
CA ALA A 109 16.80 -0.64 -4.30
C ALA A 109 17.72 0.52 -4.74
N GLY A 110 18.32 1.26 -3.81
CA GLY A 110 19.30 2.32 -4.08
C GLY A 110 18.72 3.72 -4.28
N ALA A 111 17.46 3.96 -3.93
CA ALA A 111 16.88 5.29 -3.95
C ALA A 111 17.21 6.08 -2.67
N THR A 112 17.30 7.41 -2.79
CA THR A 112 17.25 8.31 -1.63
C THR A 112 15.80 8.59 -1.30
N VAL A 113 15.36 8.32 -0.06
CA VAL A 113 13.95 8.35 0.27
C VAL A 113 13.63 9.40 1.34
N THR A 114 12.64 10.23 1.04
CA THR A 114 12.03 11.16 1.99
C THR A 114 10.64 10.66 2.35
N ILE A 115 10.36 10.46 3.64
CA ILE A 115 9.02 10.09 4.12
C ILE A 115 8.29 11.33 4.64
N CYS A 116 7.10 11.58 4.09
CA CYS A 116 6.23 12.69 4.44
C CYS A 116 4.97 12.21 5.15
N ASN A 117 4.41 13.06 5.99
CA ASN A 117 3.17 12.78 6.74
C ASN A 117 2.37 14.07 6.99
N SER A 118 1.27 13.98 7.73
CA SER A 118 0.38 15.10 8.03
C SER A 118 1.01 16.27 8.82
N LYS A 119 2.25 16.13 9.28
CA LYS A 119 3.01 17.17 9.98
C LYS A 119 4.15 17.74 9.12
N THR A 120 4.35 17.19 7.91
CA THR A 120 5.35 17.71 6.99
C THR A 120 4.95 19.10 6.51
N ARG A 121 5.87 20.06 6.65
CA ARG A 121 5.69 21.41 6.13
C ARG A 121 6.01 21.41 4.64
N ASP A 122 5.27 22.22 3.87
CA ASP A 122 5.46 22.40 2.43
C ASP A 122 5.64 21.06 1.68
N LEU A 123 4.60 20.23 1.75
CA LEU A 123 4.60 18.93 1.09
C LEU A 123 4.92 19.06 -0.42
N GLY A 124 4.39 20.10 -1.07
CA GLY A 124 4.64 20.37 -2.49
C GLY A 124 6.12 20.62 -2.79
N TRP A 125 6.88 21.21 -1.87
CA TRP A 125 8.33 21.35 -2.07
C TRP A 125 9.00 19.99 -2.20
N HIS A 126 8.67 19.05 -1.30
CA HIS A 126 9.24 17.71 -1.33
C HIS A 126 8.89 16.96 -2.62
N THR A 127 7.62 16.99 -3.01
CA THR A 127 7.14 16.23 -4.18
C THR A 127 7.63 16.80 -5.51
N ARG A 128 7.75 18.13 -5.64
CA ARG A 128 8.33 18.77 -6.85
C ARG A 128 9.82 18.46 -7.07
N HIS A 129 10.52 17.95 -6.08
CA HIS A 129 11.93 17.55 -6.22
C HIS A 129 12.11 16.03 -6.34
N ALA A 130 11.03 15.27 -6.33
CA ALA A 130 11.06 13.81 -6.35
C ALA A 130 10.99 13.26 -7.79
N ASP A 131 11.81 12.25 -8.09
CA ASP A 131 11.73 11.47 -9.31
C ASP A 131 10.60 10.44 -9.23
N ILE A 132 10.26 10.02 -7.99
CA ILE A 132 9.20 9.08 -7.68
C ILE A 132 8.38 9.61 -6.52
N VAL A 133 7.06 9.61 -6.67
CA VAL A 133 6.12 9.97 -5.59
C VAL A 133 5.18 8.79 -5.33
N VAL A 134 5.20 8.27 -4.11
CA VAL A 134 4.26 7.24 -3.66
C VAL A 134 3.28 7.85 -2.68
N VAL A 135 1.98 7.78 -2.97
CA VAL A 135 0.93 8.44 -2.20
C VAL A 135 0.06 7.41 -1.49
N ALA A 136 0.05 7.43 -0.16
CA ALA A 136 -0.67 6.48 0.69
C ALA A 136 -1.25 7.19 1.93
N THR A 137 -2.16 8.13 1.72
CA THR A 137 -2.69 9.04 2.76
C THR A 137 -4.14 8.77 3.12
N GLY A 138 -4.90 8.11 2.24
CA GLY A 138 -6.34 7.94 2.37
C GLY A 138 -7.13 9.25 2.26
N LYS A 139 -6.60 10.24 1.52
CA LYS A 139 -7.26 11.53 1.27
C LYS A 139 -7.49 11.70 -0.23
N PRO A 140 -8.76 11.75 -0.68
CA PRO A 140 -9.08 11.85 -2.10
C PRO A 140 -8.41 13.06 -2.77
N ARG A 141 -7.73 12.82 -3.90
CA ARG A 141 -7.17 13.85 -4.79
C ARG A 141 -6.30 14.91 -4.10
N MET A 142 -5.58 14.52 -3.04
CA MET A 142 -4.75 15.44 -2.25
C MET A 142 -3.53 15.95 -3.02
N ILE A 143 -3.01 15.16 -3.96
CA ILE A 143 -1.83 15.48 -4.76
C ILE A 143 -2.28 15.79 -6.18
N ASP A 144 -2.00 17.00 -6.65
CA ASP A 144 -2.29 17.46 -8.01
C ASP A 144 -1.02 17.66 -8.85
N GLY A 145 -1.19 17.95 -10.15
CA GLY A 145 -0.09 18.10 -11.09
C GLY A 145 0.88 19.24 -10.75
N SER A 146 0.45 20.29 -10.05
CA SER A 146 1.32 21.40 -9.63
C SER A 146 2.33 20.99 -8.55
N MET A 147 2.04 19.88 -7.87
CA MET A 147 2.88 19.30 -6.83
C MET A 147 3.87 18.24 -7.38
N ILE A 148 3.84 17.93 -8.67
CA ILE A 148 4.66 16.87 -9.27
C ILE A 148 5.77 17.45 -10.12
N LYS A 149 6.99 16.91 -9.98
CA LYS A 149 8.11 17.19 -10.88
C LYS A 149 7.77 16.71 -12.29
N PRO A 150 7.96 17.51 -13.34
CA PRO A 150 7.78 17.05 -14.71
C PRO A 150 8.62 15.78 -15.00
N GLY A 151 7.95 14.76 -15.53
CA GLY A 151 8.56 13.48 -15.84
C GLY A 151 8.72 12.52 -14.66
N ALA A 152 8.25 12.86 -13.46
CA ALA A 152 8.26 11.94 -12.32
C ALA A 152 7.32 10.74 -12.53
N VAL A 153 7.61 9.65 -11.83
CA VAL A 153 6.71 8.48 -11.72
C VAL A 153 5.87 8.64 -10.47
N VAL A 154 4.56 8.45 -10.60
CA VAL A 154 3.61 8.59 -9.48
C VAL A 154 2.87 7.27 -9.23
N ILE A 155 2.94 6.78 -8.00
CA ILE A 155 2.24 5.58 -7.55
C ILE A 155 1.17 6.01 -6.55
N ASP A 156 -0.09 5.87 -6.93
CA ASP A 156 -1.25 6.14 -6.09
C ASP A 156 -1.72 4.85 -5.42
N VAL A 157 -1.52 4.75 -4.12
CA VAL A 157 -1.95 3.62 -3.28
C VAL A 157 -3.34 3.87 -2.69
N GLY A 158 -3.83 5.12 -2.77
CA GLY A 158 -5.10 5.52 -2.20
C GLY A 158 -6.29 4.79 -2.80
N ILE A 159 -7.24 4.40 -1.97
CA ILE A 159 -8.54 3.88 -2.38
C ILE A 159 -9.60 4.62 -1.57
N ASN A 160 -10.27 5.55 -2.21
CA ASN A 160 -11.28 6.39 -1.60
C ASN A 160 -12.60 6.31 -2.38
N ARG A 161 -13.69 6.76 -1.77
CA ARG A 161 -14.94 7.04 -2.49
C ARG A 161 -15.11 8.54 -2.67
N GLY A 162 -15.22 8.96 -3.91
CA GLY A 162 -15.55 10.33 -4.26
C GLY A 162 -16.98 10.71 -3.85
N ALA A 163 -17.31 11.98 -3.96
CA ALA A 163 -18.66 12.48 -3.69
C ALA A 163 -19.73 11.86 -4.63
N ASP A 164 -19.31 11.42 -5.81
CA ASP A 164 -20.14 10.71 -6.81
C ASP A 164 -20.27 9.20 -6.53
N GLY A 165 -19.71 8.71 -5.42
CA GLY A 165 -19.70 7.30 -5.03
C GLY A 165 -18.69 6.43 -5.79
N LYS A 166 -17.98 6.97 -6.78
CA LYS A 166 -16.96 6.24 -7.53
C LYS A 166 -15.67 6.12 -6.75
N LEU A 167 -14.89 5.09 -7.08
CA LEU A 167 -13.55 4.93 -6.54
C LEU A 167 -12.60 5.98 -7.13
N CYS A 168 -11.78 6.56 -6.28
CA CYS A 168 -10.70 7.46 -6.67
C CYS A 168 -9.49 7.26 -5.76
N GLY A 169 -8.33 7.70 -6.21
CA GLY A 169 -7.09 7.67 -5.46
C GLY A 169 -6.86 8.89 -4.59
N ASP A 170 -5.68 8.94 -4.00
CA ASP A 170 -5.15 10.10 -3.28
C ASP A 170 -4.58 11.17 -4.24
N VAL A 171 -4.41 10.81 -5.51
CA VAL A 171 -3.88 11.66 -6.57
C VAL A 171 -5.02 12.17 -7.44
N ASP A 172 -4.96 13.43 -7.84
CA ASP A 172 -5.79 13.98 -8.90
C ASP A 172 -5.23 13.52 -10.26
N PHE A 173 -5.73 12.35 -10.70
CA PHE A 173 -5.21 11.61 -11.85
C PHE A 173 -5.19 12.48 -13.12
N ASP A 174 -6.26 13.24 -13.37
CA ASP A 174 -6.41 14.00 -14.61
C ASP A 174 -5.37 15.14 -14.73
N SER A 175 -5.00 15.74 -13.61
CA SER A 175 -3.97 16.78 -13.58
C SER A 175 -2.56 16.20 -13.58
N VAL A 176 -2.34 15.09 -12.85
CA VAL A 176 -1.01 14.48 -12.70
C VAL A 176 -0.55 13.78 -13.97
N ILE A 177 -1.44 13.15 -14.73
CA ILE A 177 -1.09 12.47 -15.99
C ILE A 177 -0.53 13.43 -17.05
N GLN A 178 -0.82 14.72 -16.94
CA GLN A 178 -0.29 15.74 -17.87
C GLN A 178 1.18 16.10 -17.58
N VAL A 179 1.69 15.74 -16.39
CA VAL A 179 3.01 16.17 -15.90
C VAL A 179 3.94 14.96 -15.67
N ALA A 180 3.39 13.88 -15.15
CA ALA A 180 4.12 12.67 -14.83
C ALA A 180 4.49 11.86 -16.09
N SER A 181 5.61 11.12 -16.04
CA SER A 181 5.96 10.16 -17.10
C SER A 181 5.15 8.86 -16.99
N ALA A 182 4.71 8.51 -15.78
CA ALA A 182 3.82 7.40 -15.50
C ALA A 182 3.03 7.67 -14.23
N VAL A 183 1.77 7.26 -14.20
CA VAL A 183 0.91 7.34 -13.01
C VAL A 183 0.00 6.10 -12.96
N THR A 184 -0.15 5.52 -11.78
CA THR A 184 -1.05 4.38 -11.60
C THR A 184 -2.51 4.84 -11.51
N PRO A 185 -3.45 4.18 -12.22
CA PRO A 185 -4.87 4.51 -12.12
C PRO A 185 -5.49 3.97 -10.83
N VAL A 186 -6.59 4.59 -10.39
CA VAL A 186 -7.45 4.07 -9.33
C VAL A 186 -8.91 4.14 -9.81
N PRO A 187 -9.59 3.00 -9.95
CA PRO A 187 -9.17 1.61 -9.73
C PRO A 187 -8.25 1.07 -10.83
N GLY A 188 -7.68 -0.12 -10.60
CA GLY A 188 -6.95 -0.89 -11.63
C GLY A 188 -5.42 -0.80 -11.55
N GLY A 189 -4.86 0.00 -10.63
CA GLY A 189 -3.42 0.13 -10.39
C GLY A 189 -2.92 -0.78 -9.26
N VAL A 190 -2.59 -0.18 -8.13
CA VAL A 190 -1.94 -0.87 -6.98
C VAL A 190 -2.82 -1.95 -6.36
N GLY A 191 -4.16 -1.76 -6.33
CA GLY A 191 -5.08 -2.73 -5.70
C GLY A 191 -4.94 -4.15 -6.23
N PRO A 192 -5.09 -4.40 -7.55
CA PRO A 192 -4.87 -5.72 -8.15
C PRO A 192 -3.48 -6.30 -7.87
N MET A 193 -2.44 -5.46 -7.85
CA MET A 193 -1.07 -5.91 -7.55
C MET A 193 -0.92 -6.37 -6.10
N THR A 194 -1.60 -5.74 -5.15
CA THR A 194 -1.62 -6.19 -3.75
C THR A 194 -2.13 -7.63 -3.66
N ILE A 195 -3.22 -7.95 -4.36
CA ILE A 195 -3.79 -9.32 -4.39
C ILE A 195 -2.81 -10.29 -5.05
N THR A 196 -2.18 -9.90 -6.14
CA THR A 196 -1.18 -10.72 -6.84
C THR A 196 -0.01 -11.04 -5.92
N MET A 197 0.53 -10.07 -5.19
CA MET A 197 1.63 -10.30 -4.26
C MET A 197 1.22 -11.16 -3.06
N LEU A 198 -0.01 -11.05 -2.58
CA LEU A 198 -0.53 -11.94 -1.55
C LEU A 198 -0.54 -13.41 -2.01
N LEU A 199 -0.98 -13.66 -3.24
CA LEU A 199 -0.94 -15.00 -3.83
C LEU A 199 0.49 -15.51 -4.00
N MET A 200 1.40 -14.67 -4.45
CA MET A 200 2.83 -15.02 -4.57
C MET A 200 3.46 -15.37 -3.22
N ASN A 201 3.26 -14.53 -2.20
CA ASN A 201 3.76 -14.79 -0.86
C ASN A 201 3.14 -16.07 -0.27
N THR A 202 1.86 -16.34 -0.57
CA THR A 202 1.19 -17.56 -0.12
C THR A 202 1.79 -18.82 -0.76
N LEU A 203 2.08 -18.77 -2.06
CA LEU A 203 2.75 -19.86 -2.76
C LEU A 203 4.15 -20.09 -2.19
N GLU A 204 4.94 -19.03 -2.04
CA GLU A 204 6.27 -19.10 -1.45
C GLU A 204 6.26 -19.66 -0.03
N ALA A 205 5.26 -19.27 0.80
CA ALA A 205 5.09 -19.81 2.13
C ALA A 205 4.81 -21.32 2.10
N ALA A 206 3.99 -21.79 1.16
CA ALA A 206 3.72 -23.22 0.98
C ALA A 206 4.96 -23.99 0.52
N GLU A 207 5.72 -23.46 -0.41
CA GLU A 207 6.98 -24.05 -0.90
C GLU A 207 8.01 -24.18 0.23
N ARG A 208 8.16 -23.16 1.08
CA ARG A 208 9.06 -23.18 2.26
C ARG A 208 8.66 -24.22 3.31
N LEU A 209 7.37 -24.62 3.37
CA LEU A 209 6.89 -25.61 4.32
C LEU A 209 7.11 -27.07 3.87
N VAL A 210 7.35 -27.28 2.58
CA VAL A 210 7.55 -28.63 1.98
C VAL A 210 9.00 -28.91 1.57
N ALA A 211 9.86 -27.90 1.64
CA ALA A 211 11.29 -28.00 1.39
C ALA A 211 12.04 -28.46 2.64
#